data_135f9756b216ca49ff22091e2de99d70
#
_entry.id   135f9756b216ca49ff22091e2de99d70
#
_cell.length_a   1.000
_cell.length_b   1.000
_cell.length_c   1.000
_cell.angle_alpha   90.00
_cell.angle_beta   90.00
_cell.angle_gamma   90.00
#
_symmetry.space_group_name_H-M   'P 1'
#
loop_
_entity.id
_entity.type
_entity.pdbx_description
1 polymer ?
#
loop_
_entity_poly.entity_id
_entity_poly.type
_entity_poly.pdbx_seq_one_letter_code
_entity_poly.pdbx_strand_id
1 'polypeptide(L)'
;MKKTLIQKLGLLGVVSFLSYTAAVVFSPLTYPGYCWTAQAVSDLSAANAPSLTLWNQLSSLYNVCELLCVMMVCVGIQGRGTKLLRTGIYLFAAMEWVSAVGFRMFPLSDSGYAGTFQDRMHLLATALVVLLSVASLTVILIAGLRDRDCRSYGVCAGIALAMMLVGALGMKLVPAAYFGVVERFSVFAATGFNAALGLHLFCMKERETEALQA
;
A
#
# COMPACT_ATOMS: atom_id res chain seq x y z
N MET A 1 -23.01 13.67 14.28
CA MET A 1 -23.43 12.74 13.21
C MET A 1 -22.84 11.37 13.48
N LYS A 2 -23.61 10.30 13.39
CA LYS A 2 -23.12 8.92 13.56
C LYS A 2 -22.45 8.48 12.26
N LYS A 3 -21.24 7.97 12.32
CA LYS A 3 -20.52 7.42 11.16
C LYS A 3 -21.16 6.11 10.68
N THR A 4 -21.32 5.96 9.36
CA THR A 4 -21.79 4.70 8.75
C THR A 4 -20.78 3.57 8.94
N LEU A 5 -21.21 2.32 8.76
CA LEU A 5 -20.34 1.16 8.82
C LEU A 5 -19.21 1.27 7.78
N ILE A 6 -19.53 1.67 6.54
CA ILE A 6 -18.55 1.86 5.46
C ILE A 6 -17.45 2.85 5.87
N GLN A 7 -17.85 4.00 6.46
CA GLN A 7 -16.89 4.99 6.95
C GLN A 7 -15.99 4.43 8.06
N LYS A 8 -16.57 3.68 9.01
CA LYS A 8 -15.79 3.08 10.11
C LYS A 8 -14.80 2.03 9.59
N LEU A 9 -15.19 1.26 8.57
CA LEU A 9 -14.31 0.27 7.94
C LEU A 9 -13.12 0.94 7.21
N GLY A 10 -13.20 2.21 6.85
CA GLY A 10 -12.04 2.96 6.38
C GLY A 10 -10.87 2.99 7.36
N LEU A 11 -11.13 2.91 8.69
CA LEU A 11 -10.07 2.86 9.70
C LEU A 11 -9.23 1.56 9.62
N LEU A 12 -9.70 0.53 8.93
CA LEU A 12 -8.93 -0.68 8.68
C LEU A 12 -7.63 -0.38 7.90
N GLY A 13 -7.61 0.67 7.07
CA GLY A 13 -6.37 1.12 6.43
C GLY A 13 -5.29 1.53 7.43
N VAL A 14 -5.68 2.17 8.53
CA VAL A 14 -4.74 2.51 9.63
C VAL A 14 -4.29 1.24 10.36
N VAL A 15 -5.20 0.30 10.62
CA VAL A 15 -4.88 -0.98 11.25
C VAL A 15 -3.89 -1.77 10.37
N SER A 16 -4.14 -1.83 9.07
CA SER A 16 -3.24 -2.45 8.09
C SER A 16 -1.85 -1.82 8.14
N PHE A 17 -1.78 -0.50 8.05
CA PHE A 17 -0.52 0.25 8.09
C PHE A 17 0.27 0.00 9.39
N LEU A 18 -0.40 -0.01 10.55
CA LEU A 18 0.24 -0.29 11.84
C LEU A 18 0.74 -1.74 11.93
N SER A 19 -0.06 -2.72 11.46
CA SER A 19 0.32 -4.13 11.41
C SER A 19 1.56 -4.34 10.53
N TYR A 20 1.58 -3.75 9.34
CA TYR A 20 2.74 -3.81 8.44
C TYR A 20 3.96 -3.13 9.04
N THR A 21 3.79 -1.92 9.60
CA THR A 21 4.88 -1.18 10.25
C THR A 21 5.48 -1.99 11.40
N ALA A 22 4.64 -2.62 12.23
CA ALA A 22 5.11 -3.49 13.31
C ALA A 22 5.94 -4.67 12.77
N ALA A 23 5.49 -5.29 11.66
CA ALA A 23 6.25 -6.38 11.02
C ALA A 23 7.61 -5.89 10.51
N VAL A 24 7.67 -4.74 9.84
CA VAL A 24 8.93 -4.16 9.33
C VAL A 24 9.90 -3.80 10.45
N VAL A 25 9.39 -3.27 11.57
CA VAL A 25 10.24 -2.77 12.67
C VAL A 25 10.71 -3.89 13.59
N PHE A 26 9.84 -4.86 13.91
CA PHE A 26 10.14 -5.85 14.93
C PHE A 26 10.62 -7.21 14.39
N SER A 27 10.30 -7.59 13.15
CA SER A 27 10.77 -8.86 12.60
C SER A 27 12.31 -8.99 12.52
N PRO A 28 13.07 -7.90 12.28
CA PRO A 28 14.53 -7.95 12.38
C PRO A 28 15.09 -8.52 13.69
N LEU A 29 14.36 -8.41 14.81
CA LEU A 29 14.79 -8.94 16.11
C LEU A 29 15.00 -10.47 16.12
N THR A 30 14.35 -11.18 15.21
CA THR A 30 14.47 -12.64 15.07
C THR A 30 15.28 -13.05 13.85
N TYR A 31 15.94 -12.08 13.19
CA TYR A 31 16.79 -12.33 12.03
C TYR A 31 18.25 -11.93 12.32
N PRO A 32 19.11 -12.85 12.81
CA PRO A 32 20.51 -12.55 13.09
C PRO A 32 21.26 -12.02 11.87
N GLY A 33 21.92 -10.88 12.01
CA GLY A 33 22.71 -10.26 10.94
C GLY A 33 21.88 -9.47 9.91
N TYR A 34 20.56 -9.32 10.08
CA TYR A 34 19.77 -8.48 9.20
C TYR A 34 20.19 -7.01 9.29
N CYS A 35 20.54 -6.44 8.14
CA CYS A 35 20.92 -5.05 8.00
C CYS A 35 19.82 -4.28 7.28
N TRP A 36 18.96 -3.59 8.03
CA TRP A 36 17.78 -2.89 7.50
C TRP A 36 18.11 -1.82 6.46
N THR A 37 19.33 -1.27 6.46
CA THR A 37 19.74 -0.28 5.46
C THR A 37 20.07 -0.91 4.12
N ALA A 38 20.59 -2.14 4.12
CA ALA A 38 21.08 -2.84 2.94
C ALA A 38 20.12 -3.93 2.41
N GLN A 39 19.26 -4.47 3.28
CA GLN A 39 18.36 -5.58 2.93
C GLN A 39 16.92 -5.14 2.74
N ALA A 40 16.23 -5.82 1.83
CA ALA A 40 14.82 -5.58 1.52
C ALA A 40 13.90 -5.93 2.69
N VAL A 41 12.71 -5.34 2.69
CA VAL A 41 11.63 -5.76 3.59
C VAL A 41 11.16 -7.17 3.24
N SER A 42 11.13 -7.53 1.96
CA SER A 42 10.76 -8.87 1.50
C SER A 42 11.69 -9.99 2.00
N ASP A 43 12.94 -9.68 2.33
CA ASP A 43 13.87 -10.64 2.95
C ASP A 43 13.37 -11.13 4.31
N LEU A 44 12.62 -10.29 5.05
CA LEU A 44 12.03 -10.65 6.34
C LEU A 44 10.90 -11.68 6.23
N SER A 45 10.29 -11.80 5.06
CA SER A 45 9.17 -12.69 4.75
C SER A 45 9.52 -13.81 3.77
N ALA A 46 10.80 -13.95 3.41
CA ALA A 46 11.25 -15.06 2.55
C ALA A 46 10.95 -16.42 3.20
N ALA A 47 10.74 -17.44 2.38
CA ALA A 47 10.28 -18.76 2.84
C ALA A 47 11.22 -19.42 3.86
N ASN A 48 12.51 -19.13 3.79
CA ASN A 48 13.55 -19.62 4.73
C ASN A 48 14.01 -18.55 5.74
N ALA A 49 13.38 -17.36 5.78
CA ALA A 49 13.82 -16.30 6.67
C ALA A 49 13.63 -16.68 8.15
N PRO A 50 14.63 -16.50 9.01
CA PRO A 50 14.49 -16.72 10.46
C PRO A 50 13.36 -15.91 11.09
N SER A 51 13.05 -14.74 10.49
CA SER A 51 11.99 -13.82 10.92
C SER A 51 10.59 -14.20 10.45
N LEU A 52 10.41 -15.19 9.57
CA LEU A 52 9.14 -15.50 8.91
C LEU A 52 7.98 -15.70 9.90
N THR A 53 8.21 -16.40 11.01
CA THR A 53 7.18 -16.65 12.01
C THR A 53 6.71 -15.35 12.66
N LEU A 54 7.64 -14.50 13.12
CA LEU A 54 7.31 -13.22 13.74
C LEU A 54 6.70 -12.25 12.71
N TRP A 55 7.22 -12.23 11.47
CA TRP A 55 6.64 -11.48 10.37
C TRP A 55 5.17 -11.85 10.15
N ASN A 56 4.85 -13.13 10.02
CA ASN A 56 3.48 -13.60 9.81
C ASN A 56 2.53 -13.25 10.96
N GLN A 57 3.01 -13.28 12.20
CA GLN A 57 2.22 -12.88 13.38
C GLN A 57 1.91 -11.38 13.34
N LEU A 58 2.92 -10.54 13.13
CA LEU A 58 2.78 -9.08 13.17
C LEU A 58 2.01 -8.54 11.95
N SER A 59 2.21 -9.13 10.77
CA SER A 59 1.53 -8.76 9.53
C SER A 59 0.17 -9.45 9.33
N SER A 60 -0.34 -10.20 10.30
CA SER A 60 -1.56 -11.00 10.17
C SER A 60 -2.80 -10.18 9.77
N LEU A 61 -2.90 -8.93 10.23
CA LEU A 61 -4.00 -8.02 9.90
C LEU A 61 -3.73 -7.19 8.65
N TYR A 62 -2.49 -7.17 8.14
CA TYR A 62 -2.09 -6.30 7.05
C TYR A 62 -2.96 -6.50 5.80
N ASN A 63 -2.83 -7.63 5.11
CA ASN A 63 -3.50 -7.85 3.81
C ASN A 63 -5.04 -7.80 3.92
N VAL A 64 -5.62 -8.37 4.97
CA VAL A 64 -7.08 -8.41 5.13
C VAL A 64 -7.64 -7.00 5.35
N CYS A 65 -7.03 -6.23 6.25
CA CYS A 65 -7.46 -4.87 6.54
C CYS A 65 -7.21 -3.92 5.38
N GLU A 66 -6.10 -4.10 4.64
CA GLU A 66 -5.75 -3.34 3.45
C GLU A 66 -6.81 -3.49 2.35
N LEU A 67 -7.11 -4.74 1.97
CA LEU A 67 -8.11 -5.03 0.94
C LEU A 67 -9.52 -4.58 1.35
N LEU A 68 -9.92 -4.83 2.59
CA LEU A 68 -11.21 -4.36 3.08
C LEU A 68 -11.30 -2.83 3.03
N CYS A 69 -10.25 -2.13 3.46
CA CYS A 69 -10.21 -0.66 3.41
C CYS A 69 -10.38 -0.16 1.98
N VAL A 70 -9.54 -0.59 1.04
CA VAL A 70 -9.58 -0.09 -0.34
C VAL A 70 -10.91 -0.43 -1.03
N MET A 71 -11.50 -1.58 -0.76
CA MET A 71 -12.82 -1.94 -1.28
C MET A 71 -13.92 -1.05 -0.71
N MET A 72 -13.87 -0.71 0.60
CA MET A 72 -14.80 0.23 1.20
C MET A 72 -14.61 1.65 0.65
N VAL A 73 -13.37 2.06 0.35
CA VAL A 73 -13.11 3.33 -0.36
C VAL A 73 -13.73 3.31 -1.75
N CYS A 74 -13.59 2.22 -2.51
CA CYS A 74 -14.23 2.07 -3.83
C CYS A 74 -15.77 2.20 -3.76
N VAL A 75 -16.39 1.64 -2.73
CA VAL A 75 -17.84 1.78 -2.50
C VAL A 75 -18.19 3.21 -2.11
N GLY A 76 -17.47 3.79 -1.15
CA GLY A 76 -17.74 5.12 -0.61
C GLY A 76 -17.54 6.27 -1.60
N ILE A 77 -16.67 6.09 -2.61
CA ILE A 77 -16.41 7.10 -3.64
C ILE A 77 -17.41 7.05 -4.81
N GLN A 78 -18.27 6.04 -4.88
CA GLN A 78 -19.26 5.93 -5.96
C GLN A 78 -20.17 7.16 -5.98
N GLY A 79 -20.34 7.74 -7.17
CA GLY A 79 -21.12 8.95 -7.36
C GLY A 79 -20.55 10.22 -6.70
N ARG A 80 -19.32 10.17 -6.17
CA ARG A 80 -18.59 11.30 -5.55
C ARG A 80 -17.32 11.62 -6.34
N GLY A 81 -16.84 12.85 -6.22
CA GLY A 81 -15.65 13.32 -6.93
C GLY A 81 -15.77 13.20 -8.46
N THR A 82 -14.66 13.39 -9.14
CA THR A 82 -14.56 13.29 -10.60
C THR A 82 -14.47 11.82 -11.07
N LYS A 83 -14.81 11.57 -12.35
CA LYS A 83 -14.54 10.26 -12.97
C LYS A 83 -13.05 9.90 -12.89
N LEU A 84 -12.18 10.89 -13.05
CA LEU A 84 -10.73 10.70 -13.02
C LEU A 84 -10.26 10.24 -11.62
N LEU A 85 -10.76 10.85 -10.53
CA LEU A 85 -10.45 10.41 -9.17
C LEU A 85 -10.88 8.96 -8.94
N ARG A 86 -12.10 8.61 -9.33
CA ARG A 86 -12.61 7.23 -9.19
C ARG A 86 -11.78 6.22 -9.98
N THR A 87 -11.40 6.55 -11.22
CA THR A 87 -10.52 5.69 -12.02
C THR A 87 -9.19 5.47 -11.33
N GLY A 88 -8.56 6.52 -10.79
CA GLY A 88 -7.30 6.39 -10.05
C GLY A 88 -7.43 5.50 -8.81
N ILE A 89 -8.52 5.67 -8.03
CA ILE A 89 -8.79 4.83 -6.85
C ILE A 89 -9.03 3.36 -7.25
N TYR A 90 -9.74 3.09 -8.35
CA TYR A 90 -9.95 1.71 -8.83
C TYR A 90 -8.66 1.06 -9.33
N LEU A 91 -7.78 1.83 -9.99
CA LEU A 91 -6.44 1.35 -10.36
C LEU A 91 -5.60 1.04 -9.12
N PHE A 92 -5.69 1.88 -8.07
CA PHE A 92 -5.01 1.63 -6.81
C PHE A 92 -5.55 0.37 -6.14
N ALA A 93 -6.88 0.16 -6.12
CA ALA A 93 -7.47 -1.06 -5.61
C ALA A 93 -7.00 -2.30 -6.39
N ALA A 94 -6.89 -2.21 -7.71
CA ALA A 94 -6.34 -3.31 -8.53
C ALA A 94 -4.87 -3.60 -8.14
N MET A 95 -4.07 -2.57 -7.89
CA MET A 95 -2.69 -2.72 -7.40
C MET A 95 -2.66 -3.46 -6.06
N GLU A 96 -3.51 -3.08 -5.09
CA GLU A 96 -3.57 -3.75 -3.78
C GLU A 96 -3.95 -5.24 -3.91
N TRP A 97 -4.86 -5.59 -4.83
CA TRP A 97 -5.18 -6.98 -5.12
C TRP A 97 -3.99 -7.73 -5.73
N VAL A 98 -3.26 -7.12 -6.67
CA VAL A 98 -2.04 -7.71 -7.25
C VAL A 98 -0.98 -7.91 -6.17
N SER A 99 -0.80 -6.95 -5.27
CA SER A 99 0.12 -7.03 -4.14
C SER A 99 -0.26 -8.18 -3.20
N ALA A 100 -1.48 -8.17 -2.67
CA ALA A 100 -1.93 -9.13 -1.66
C ALA A 100 -1.93 -10.58 -2.17
N VAL A 101 -2.33 -10.79 -3.43
CA VAL A 101 -2.37 -12.13 -4.06
C VAL A 101 -0.99 -12.52 -4.56
N GLY A 102 -0.30 -11.62 -5.27
CA GLY A 102 0.97 -11.91 -5.93
C GLY A 102 2.08 -12.30 -4.95
N PHE A 103 2.29 -11.49 -3.91
CA PHE A 103 3.33 -11.80 -2.91
C PHE A 103 2.99 -13.01 -2.04
N ARG A 104 1.70 -13.31 -1.86
CA ARG A 104 1.29 -14.49 -1.12
C ARG A 104 1.43 -15.78 -1.94
N MET A 105 1.17 -15.71 -3.25
CA MET A 105 1.36 -16.84 -4.17
C MET A 105 2.84 -17.09 -4.45
N PHE A 106 3.65 -16.04 -4.48
CA PHE A 106 5.05 -16.08 -4.86
C PHE A 106 5.92 -15.35 -3.81
N PRO A 107 6.01 -15.86 -2.56
CA PRO A 107 6.97 -15.34 -1.60
C PRO A 107 8.41 -15.57 -2.13
N LEU A 108 9.38 -14.76 -1.72
CA LEU A 108 10.79 -15.07 -2.03
C LEU A 108 11.15 -16.44 -1.47
N SER A 109 11.88 -17.24 -2.27
CA SER A 109 12.34 -18.55 -1.83
C SER A 109 13.47 -18.43 -0.81
N ASP A 110 14.33 -17.44 -0.98
CA ASP A 110 15.46 -17.13 -0.10
C ASP A 110 15.65 -15.62 0.03
N SER A 111 16.17 -15.18 1.17
CA SER A 111 16.62 -13.82 1.36
C SER A 111 17.74 -13.47 0.39
N GLY A 112 17.63 -12.32 -0.27
CA GLY A 112 18.63 -11.88 -1.24
C GLY A 112 18.47 -12.46 -2.64
N TYR A 113 17.35 -13.10 -2.97
CA TYR A 113 17.03 -13.58 -4.32
C TYR A 113 17.87 -14.75 -4.84
N ALA A 114 17.37 -15.96 -4.72
CA ALA A 114 18.03 -17.19 -5.20
C ALA A 114 17.91 -17.46 -6.71
N GLY A 115 17.08 -16.68 -7.43
CA GLY A 115 16.89 -16.82 -8.88
C GLY A 115 15.97 -17.95 -9.31
N THR A 116 15.17 -18.49 -8.40
CA THR A 116 14.18 -19.52 -8.68
C THR A 116 13.02 -19.01 -9.55
N PHE A 117 12.18 -19.91 -10.08
CA PHE A 117 10.94 -19.50 -10.75
C PHE A 117 10.06 -18.65 -9.85
N GLN A 118 9.94 -19.03 -8.57
CA GLN A 118 9.15 -18.31 -7.57
C GLN A 118 9.68 -16.89 -7.37
N ASP A 119 10.99 -16.70 -7.27
CA ASP A 119 11.60 -15.37 -7.14
C ASP A 119 11.35 -14.49 -8.37
N ARG A 120 11.38 -15.08 -9.58
CA ARG A 120 11.06 -14.36 -10.81
C ARG A 120 9.61 -13.88 -10.82
N MET A 121 8.69 -14.71 -10.35
CA MET A 121 7.28 -14.34 -10.21
C MET A 121 7.07 -13.27 -9.12
N HIS A 122 7.82 -13.33 -8.03
CA HIS A 122 7.86 -12.28 -7.01
C HIS A 122 8.28 -10.93 -7.60
N LEU A 123 9.36 -10.91 -8.38
CA LEU A 123 9.82 -9.70 -9.06
C LEU A 123 8.82 -9.19 -10.11
N LEU A 124 8.14 -10.09 -10.83
CA LEU A 124 7.07 -9.70 -11.75
C LEU A 124 5.90 -9.05 -10.99
N ALA A 125 5.48 -9.63 -9.87
CA ALA A 125 4.46 -9.04 -9.01
C ALA A 125 4.91 -7.66 -8.50
N THR A 126 6.16 -7.52 -8.06
CA THR A 126 6.74 -6.24 -7.64
C THR A 126 6.71 -5.20 -8.77
N ALA A 127 7.11 -5.58 -9.98
CA ALA A 127 7.08 -4.69 -11.14
C ALA A 127 5.66 -4.21 -11.48
N LEU A 128 4.67 -5.11 -11.42
CA LEU A 128 3.26 -4.78 -11.64
C LEU A 128 2.72 -3.85 -10.54
N VAL A 129 3.05 -4.12 -9.28
CA VAL A 129 2.67 -3.27 -8.14
C VAL A 129 3.23 -1.87 -8.31
N VAL A 130 4.52 -1.72 -8.64
CA VAL A 130 5.15 -0.41 -8.86
C VAL A 130 4.50 0.31 -10.03
N LEU A 131 4.29 -0.37 -11.16
CA LEU A 131 3.67 0.22 -12.35
C LEU A 131 2.24 0.72 -12.06
N LEU A 132 1.42 -0.10 -11.42
CA LEU A 132 0.04 0.25 -11.08
C LEU A 132 0.00 1.35 -10.02
N SER A 133 0.92 1.35 -9.04
CA SER A 133 1.06 2.43 -8.05
C SER A 133 1.36 3.76 -8.73
N VAL A 134 2.37 3.82 -9.59
CA VAL A 134 2.73 5.05 -10.30
C VAL A 134 1.57 5.52 -11.17
N ALA A 135 0.93 4.62 -11.91
CA ALA A 135 -0.21 4.97 -12.75
C ALA A 135 -1.39 5.51 -11.93
N SER A 136 -1.81 4.81 -10.88
CA SER A 136 -2.94 5.20 -10.04
C SER A 136 -2.69 6.52 -9.32
N LEU A 137 -1.52 6.68 -8.68
CA LEU A 137 -1.14 7.88 -7.94
C LEU A 137 -1.04 9.10 -8.86
N THR A 138 -0.51 8.91 -10.09
CA THR A 138 -0.48 9.98 -11.11
C THR A 138 -1.89 10.41 -11.51
N VAL A 139 -2.80 9.47 -11.76
CA VAL A 139 -4.19 9.78 -12.13
C VAL A 139 -4.91 10.51 -10.99
N ILE A 140 -4.71 10.10 -9.73
CA ILE A 140 -5.30 10.76 -8.55
C ILE A 140 -4.71 12.16 -8.35
N LEU A 141 -3.39 12.33 -8.53
CA LEU A 141 -2.73 13.62 -8.48
C LEU A 141 -3.32 14.58 -9.51
N ILE A 142 -3.45 14.14 -10.77
CA ILE A 142 -4.05 14.96 -11.84
C ILE A 142 -5.50 15.33 -11.49
N ALA A 143 -6.28 14.42 -10.92
CA ALA A 143 -7.64 14.72 -10.46
C ALA A 143 -7.65 15.84 -9.41
N GLY A 144 -6.75 15.78 -8.42
CA GLY A 144 -6.63 16.81 -7.39
C GLY A 144 -6.09 18.16 -7.88
N LEU A 145 -5.30 18.17 -8.97
CA LEU A 145 -4.85 19.41 -9.61
C LEU A 145 -5.96 20.07 -10.44
N ARG A 146 -6.88 19.29 -10.99
CA ARG A 146 -7.96 19.78 -11.86
C ARG A 146 -9.23 20.18 -11.09
N ASP A 147 -9.43 19.61 -9.90
CA ASP A 147 -10.64 19.81 -9.12
C ASP A 147 -10.29 20.08 -7.64
N ARG A 148 -10.77 21.23 -7.13
CA ARG A 148 -10.52 21.65 -5.73
C ARG A 148 -11.12 20.70 -4.71
N ASP A 149 -12.25 20.05 -5.00
CA ASP A 149 -12.90 19.10 -4.10
C ASP A 149 -12.10 17.79 -3.98
N CYS A 150 -11.27 17.49 -4.98
CA CYS A 150 -10.36 16.34 -5.01
C CYS A 150 -8.94 16.67 -4.51
N ARG A 151 -8.67 17.93 -4.11
CA ARG A 151 -7.31 18.42 -3.82
C ARG A 151 -6.61 17.64 -2.72
N SER A 152 -7.31 17.28 -1.65
CA SER A 152 -6.73 16.52 -0.54
C SER A 152 -6.25 15.13 -0.97
N TYR A 153 -7.01 14.45 -1.83
CA TYR A 153 -6.58 13.19 -2.46
C TYR A 153 -5.35 13.39 -3.33
N GLY A 154 -5.34 14.46 -4.13
CA GLY A 154 -4.19 14.81 -4.99
C GLY A 154 -2.92 15.09 -4.21
N VAL A 155 -3.00 15.80 -3.08
CA VAL A 155 -1.83 16.08 -2.23
C VAL A 155 -1.27 14.78 -1.64
N CYS A 156 -2.13 13.93 -1.06
CA CYS A 156 -1.69 12.63 -0.53
C CYS A 156 -1.09 11.75 -1.62
N ALA A 157 -1.72 11.71 -2.81
CA ALA A 157 -1.20 10.96 -3.95
C ALA A 157 0.15 11.51 -4.45
N GLY A 158 0.33 12.83 -4.45
CA GLY A 158 1.60 13.47 -4.81
C GLY A 158 2.75 13.09 -3.87
N ILE A 159 2.49 13.08 -2.56
CA ILE A 159 3.46 12.64 -1.54
C ILE A 159 3.81 11.15 -1.76
N ALA A 160 2.79 10.30 -1.88
CA ALA A 160 2.99 8.88 -2.10
C ALA A 160 3.73 8.59 -3.42
N LEU A 161 3.41 9.31 -4.50
CA LEU A 161 4.09 9.20 -5.78
C LEU A 161 5.57 9.60 -5.68
N ALA A 162 5.86 10.69 -5.00
CA ALA A 162 7.25 11.12 -4.77
C ALA A 162 8.04 10.04 -3.99
N MET A 163 7.46 9.50 -2.92
CA MET A 163 8.06 8.40 -2.16
C MET A 163 8.25 7.15 -3.02
N MET A 164 7.25 6.76 -3.82
CA MET A 164 7.33 5.61 -4.73
C MET A 164 8.46 5.77 -5.76
N LEU A 165 8.60 6.96 -6.34
CA LEU A 165 9.67 7.24 -7.30
C LEU A 165 11.04 7.25 -6.65
N VAL A 166 11.18 7.83 -5.44
CA VAL A 166 12.42 7.76 -4.66
C VAL A 166 12.83 6.31 -4.42
N GLY A 167 11.88 5.45 -4.02
CA GLY A 167 12.14 4.04 -3.81
C GLY A 167 12.50 3.31 -5.10
N ALA A 168 11.63 3.36 -6.10
CA ALA A 168 11.79 2.59 -7.34
C ALA A 168 13.05 2.98 -8.14
N LEU A 169 13.35 4.29 -8.22
CA LEU A 169 14.54 4.78 -8.91
C LEU A 169 15.78 4.66 -8.04
N GLY A 170 15.65 4.94 -6.74
CA GLY A 170 16.74 4.92 -5.78
C GLY A 170 17.41 3.55 -5.68
N MET A 171 16.64 2.44 -5.74
CA MET A 171 17.19 1.09 -5.72
C MET A 171 18.26 0.81 -6.80
N LYS A 172 18.22 1.57 -7.92
CA LYS A 172 19.22 1.46 -9.01
C LYS A 172 20.37 2.48 -8.90
N LEU A 173 20.19 3.52 -8.11
CA LEU A 173 21.09 4.66 -8.06
C LEU A 173 21.96 4.68 -6.79
N VAL A 174 21.48 4.09 -5.69
CA VAL A 174 22.23 4.09 -4.43
C VAL A 174 23.18 2.89 -4.33
N PRO A 175 24.27 3.01 -3.56
CA PRO A 175 25.08 1.86 -3.19
C PRO A 175 24.24 0.77 -2.49
N ALA A 176 24.62 -0.51 -2.67
CA ALA A 176 23.90 -1.65 -2.09
C ALA A 176 23.69 -1.53 -0.56
N ALA A 177 24.59 -0.85 0.15
CA ALA A 177 24.45 -0.58 1.59
C ALA A 177 23.22 0.25 1.98
N TYR A 178 22.59 0.95 1.02
CA TYR A 178 21.41 1.80 1.24
C TYR A 178 20.17 1.32 0.47
N PHE A 179 20.24 0.15 -0.18
CA PHE A 179 19.13 -0.43 -0.94
C PHE A 179 17.86 -0.55 -0.09
N GLY A 180 17.97 -1.09 1.13
CA GLY A 180 16.84 -1.27 2.02
C GLY A 180 16.21 0.04 2.50
N VAL A 181 16.99 1.12 2.59
CA VAL A 181 16.45 2.45 2.93
C VAL A 181 15.51 2.95 1.84
N VAL A 182 15.97 2.94 0.59
CA VAL A 182 15.16 3.46 -0.54
C VAL A 182 13.98 2.55 -0.86
N GLU A 183 14.13 1.23 -0.75
CA GLU A 183 13.02 0.28 -0.95
C GLU A 183 11.86 0.58 0.01
N ARG A 184 12.14 0.93 1.26
CA ARG A 184 11.12 1.28 2.26
C ARG A 184 10.28 2.50 1.87
N PHE A 185 10.82 3.45 1.12
CA PHE A 185 10.01 4.55 0.59
C PHE A 185 8.88 4.02 -0.31
N SER A 186 9.17 3.03 -1.18
CA SER A 186 8.13 2.45 -2.05
C SER A 186 7.05 1.71 -1.26
N VAL A 187 7.43 0.86 -0.31
CA VAL A 187 6.46 0.07 0.45
C VAL A 187 5.61 0.94 1.38
N PHE A 188 6.20 1.93 2.04
CA PHE A 188 5.44 2.86 2.87
C PHE A 188 4.64 3.88 2.07
N ALA A 189 4.99 4.16 0.81
CA ALA A 189 4.16 4.94 -0.09
C ALA A 189 2.81 4.26 -0.35
N ALA A 190 2.81 2.97 -0.69
CA ALA A 190 1.60 2.21 -0.99
C ALA A 190 0.73 2.02 0.27
N THR A 191 1.30 1.43 1.33
CA THR A 191 0.57 1.15 2.57
C THR A 191 0.08 2.42 3.27
N GLY A 192 0.88 3.48 3.28
CA GLY A 192 0.51 4.79 3.85
C GLY A 192 -0.59 5.48 3.04
N PHE A 193 -0.56 5.35 1.70
CA PHE A 193 -1.61 5.92 0.86
C PHE A 193 -2.94 5.19 1.05
N ASN A 194 -2.95 3.86 1.22
CA ASN A 194 -4.16 3.12 1.58
C ASN A 194 -4.75 3.61 2.91
N ALA A 195 -3.91 3.81 3.93
CA ALA A 195 -4.34 4.38 5.20
C ALA A 195 -4.93 5.80 5.03
N ALA A 196 -4.30 6.64 4.21
CA ALA A 196 -4.81 7.99 3.90
C ALA A 196 -6.16 7.95 3.19
N LEU A 197 -6.37 7.06 2.22
CA LEU A 197 -7.67 6.85 1.57
C LEU A 197 -8.73 6.41 2.59
N GLY A 198 -8.39 5.51 3.50
CA GLY A 198 -9.26 5.06 4.58
C GLY A 198 -9.67 6.20 5.53
N LEU A 199 -8.72 7.07 5.89
CA LEU A 199 -9.01 8.26 6.69
C LEU A 199 -9.89 9.27 5.94
N HIS A 200 -9.68 9.47 4.64
CA HIS A 200 -10.57 10.29 3.81
C HIS A 200 -12.00 9.73 3.82
N LEU A 201 -12.16 8.41 3.67
CA LEU A 201 -13.45 7.75 3.76
C LEU A 201 -14.11 7.96 5.13
N PHE A 202 -13.35 7.78 6.21
CA PHE A 202 -13.84 7.98 7.58
C PHE A 202 -14.30 9.43 7.80
N CYS A 203 -13.56 10.41 7.26
CA CYS A 203 -13.86 11.84 7.42
C CYS A 203 -14.93 12.37 6.46
N MET A 204 -15.36 11.59 5.46
CA MET A 204 -16.36 12.00 4.50
C MET A 204 -17.66 12.47 5.19
N LYS A 205 -18.26 13.55 4.69
CA LYS A 205 -19.59 13.98 5.12
C LYS A 205 -20.66 13.09 4.47
N GLU A 206 -21.70 12.74 5.22
CA GLU A 206 -22.88 12.05 4.67
C GLU A 206 -23.56 12.95 3.63
N ARG A 207 -24.11 12.35 2.58
CA ARG A 207 -24.98 13.08 1.67
C ARG A 207 -26.33 13.31 2.37
N GLU A 208 -26.84 14.52 2.31
CA GLU A 208 -28.21 14.87 2.71
C GLU A 208 -29.29 14.21 1.80
N THR A 209 -28.97 13.16 1.07
CA THR A 209 -29.82 12.56 0.04
C THR A 209 -30.87 11.59 0.60
N GLU A 210 -30.83 11.26 1.89
CA GLU A 210 -31.86 10.41 2.52
C GLU A 210 -33.10 11.19 2.99
N ALA A 211 -33.06 12.52 2.96
CA ALA A 211 -34.20 13.36 3.34
C ALA A 211 -35.32 13.49 2.26
N LEU A 212 -35.12 12.86 1.10
CA LEU A 212 -36.11 12.89 -0.02
C LEU A 212 -36.76 11.52 -0.28
N GLN A 213 -36.52 10.52 0.55
CA GLN A 213 -37.10 9.16 0.45
C GLN A 213 -37.85 8.72 1.73
N ALA A 214 -38.17 9.64 2.62
CA ALA A 214 -39.06 9.40 3.75
C ALA A 214 -40.48 9.93 3.44
#